data_915df437b2f9885e91c392d5e1f4da8b
#
_entry.id   915df437b2f9885e91c392d5e1f4da8b
#
_cell.length_a   1.000
_cell.length_b   1.000
_cell.length_c   1.000
_cell.angle_alpha   90.00
_cell.angle_beta   90.00
_cell.angle_gamma   90.00
#
_symmetry.space_group_name_H-M   'P 1'
#
loop_
_entity.id
_entity.type
_entity.pdbx_description
1 polymer ?
#
loop_
_entity_poly.entity_id
_entity_poly.type
_entity_poly.pdbx_seq_one_letter_code
_entity_poly.pdbx_strand_id
1 'polypeptide(L)'
;MLNKLLAFFKQQEETSEGHKPELAAAALLVEIMNADHELSDEESESIKTILFETLFLTEEVASELLETAKQQVHEASDLFQFTAIINETYSADEKVSLIESLWKVAYSDKKLDKYEEHMVRRIADLLYVSHSDFMQTKNRIKATCE
;
A
#
# COMPACT_ATOMS: atom_id res chain seq x y z
N MET A 1 2.26 -12.06 -18.08
CA MET A 1 2.31 -11.65 -16.68
C MET A 1 0.99 -11.13 -16.17
N LEU A 2 0.49 -10.07 -16.80
CA LEU A 2 -0.80 -9.52 -16.39
C LEU A 2 -1.91 -10.56 -16.49
N ASN A 3 -1.86 -11.41 -17.51
CA ASN A 3 -2.86 -12.46 -17.69
C ASN A 3 -2.85 -13.47 -16.55
N LYS A 4 -1.68 -13.81 -16.02
CA LYS A 4 -1.57 -14.71 -14.87
C LYS A 4 -2.25 -14.13 -13.65
N LEU A 5 -1.98 -12.85 -13.39
CA LEU A 5 -2.53 -12.17 -12.24
C LEU A 5 -4.04 -12.02 -12.36
N LEU A 6 -4.52 -11.65 -13.54
CA LEU A 6 -5.96 -11.53 -13.77
C LEU A 6 -6.67 -12.85 -13.60
N ALA A 7 -6.08 -13.93 -14.12
CA ALA A 7 -6.66 -15.28 -13.94
C ALA A 7 -6.66 -15.68 -12.48
N PHE A 8 -5.59 -15.37 -11.76
CA PHE A 8 -5.48 -15.65 -10.34
C PHE A 8 -6.55 -14.92 -9.55
N PHE A 9 -6.73 -13.62 -9.82
CA PHE A 9 -7.74 -12.83 -9.13
C PHE A 9 -9.16 -13.28 -9.46
N LYS A 10 -9.43 -13.67 -10.70
CA LYS A 10 -10.72 -14.20 -11.08
C LYS A 10 -11.05 -15.45 -10.30
N GLN A 11 -10.07 -16.34 -10.16
CA GLN A 11 -10.24 -17.57 -9.42
C GLN A 11 -10.48 -17.29 -7.95
N GLN A 12 -9.75 -16.33 -7.39
CA GLN A 12 -9.91 -15.96 -5.99
C GLN A 12 -11.26 -15.31 -5.73
N GLU A 13 -11.75 -14.51 -6.65
CA GLU A 13 -13.05 -13.87 -6.50
C GLU A 13 -14.19 -14.90 -6.39
N GLU A 14 -14.06 -16.02 -7.06
CA GLU A 14 -15.07 -17.07 -7.01
C GLU A 14 -15.04 -17.84 -5.70
N THR A 15 -13.88 -17.97 -5.06
CA THR A 15 -13.72 -18.81 -3.88
C THR A 15 -13.60 -17.98 -2.60
N SER A 16 -12.92 -16.84 -2.69
CA SER A 16 -12.72 -15.92 -1.57
C SER A 16 -12.10 -14.69 -2.16
N GLU A 17 -12.11 -13.60 -1.44
CA GLU A 17 -11.52 -12.35 -1.91
C GLU A 17 -10.06 -12.25 -1.49
N GLY A 18 -9.33 -13.37 -1.52
CA GLY A 18 -8.02 -13.52 -0.95
C GLY A 18 -6.98 -12.46 -1.32
N HIS A 19 -6.97 -11.99 -2.58
CA HIS A 19 -5.97 -11.02 -3.01
C HIS A 19 -6.50 -9.62 -3.24
N LYS A 20 -7.78 -9.40 -3.02
CA LYS A 20 -8.35 -8.07 -3.10
C LYS A 20 -7.75 -7.12 -2.05
N PRO A 21 -7.62 -7.55 -0.77
CA PRO A 21 -7.02 -6.69 0.23
C PRO A 21 -5.56 -6.36 -0.07
N GLU A 22 -4.80 -7.34 -0.57
CA GLU A 22 -3.40 -7.11 -0.91
C GLU A 22 -3.28 -6.12 -2.07
N LEU A 23 -4.17 -6.22 -3.04
CA LEU A 23 -4.19 -5.27 -4.15
C LEU A 23 -4.55 -3.88 -3.66
N ALA A 24 -5.53 -3.76 -2.76
CA ALA A 24 -5.90 -2.48 -2.19
C ALA A 24 -4.74 -1.87 -1.40
N ALA A 25 -4.04 -2.69 -0.61
CA ALA A 25 -2.86 -2.23 0.13
C ALA A 25 -1.76 -1.74 -0.83
N ALA A 26 -1.51 -2.50 -1.89
CA ALA A 26 -0.52 -2.12 -2.89
C ALA A 26 -0.91 -0.80 -3.57
N ALA A 27 -2.19 -0.62 -3.85
CA ALA A 27 -2.67 0.62 -4.46
C ALA A 27 -2.43 1.82 -3.54
N LEU A 28 -2.65 1.66 -2.24
CA LEU A 28 -2.39 2.73 -1.29
C LEU A 28 -0.90 3.07 -1.22
N LEU A 29 -0.03 2.06 -1.27
CA LEU A 29 1.41 2.29 -1.30
C LEU A 29 1.83 3.05 -2.57
N VAL A 30 1.24 2.68 -3.70
CA VAL A 30 1.51 3.37 -4.96
C VAL A 30 1.03 4.82 -4.89
N GLU A 31 -0.14 5.06 -4.29
CA GLU A 31 -0.67 6.42 -4.14
C GLU A 31 0.30 7.34 -3.40
N ILE A 32 0.94 6.83 -2.35
CA ILE A 32 1.91 7.61 -1.59
C ILE A 32 3.08 8.04 -2.49
N MET A 33 3.59 7.11 -3.29
CA MET A 33 4.75 7.37 -4.13
C MET A 33 4.43 8.14 -5.40
N ASN A 34 3.20 8.02 -5.87
CA ASN A 34 2.79 8.56 -7.17
C ASN A 34 2.25 9.99 -7.07
N ALA A 35 2.65 10.71 -6.03
CA ALA A 35 2.11 12.04 -5.75
C ALA A 35 2.23 13.00 -6.93
N ASP A 36 3.38 12.99 -7.60
CA ASP A 36 3.67 13.97 -8.64
C ASP A 36 3.98 13.37 -9.99
N HIS A 37 4.42 12.13 -10.03
CA HIS A 37 5.03 11.56 -11.23
C HIS A 37 4.84 10.06 -11.29
N GLU A 38 5.31 9.49 -12.37
CA GLU A 38 5.42 8.05 -12.49
C GLU A 38 6.47 7.54 -11.51
N LEU A 39 6.28 6.30 -11.06
CA LEU A 39 7.23 5.69 -10.14
C LEU A 39 8.58 5.45 -10.82
N SER A 40 9.66 5.83 -10.14
CA SER A 40 11.00 5.47 -10.58
C SER A 40 11.22 3.97 -10.33
N ASP A 41 12.27 3.41 -10.93
CA ASP A 41 12.63 2.02 -10.70
C ASP A 41 12.95 1.78 -9.23
N GLU A 42 13.63 2.72 -8.58
CA GLU A 42 13.97 2.61 -7.17
C GLU A 42 12.73 2.58 -6.29
N GLU A 43 11.76 3.45 -6.59
CA GLU A 43 10.51 3.49 -5.85
C GLU A 43 9.70 2.22 -6.05
N SER A 44 9.66 1.71 -7.28
CA SER A 44 8.99 0.45 -7.57
C SER A 44 9.61 -0.71 -6.81
N GLU A 45 10.93 -0.77 -6.74
CA GLU A 45 11.62 -1.81 -5.99
C GLU A 45 11.35 -1.71 -4.49
N SER A 46 11.27 -0.50 -3.95
CA SER A 46 10.94 -0.29 -2.54
C SER A 46 9.55 -0.84 -2.23
N ILE A 47 8.57 -0.56 -3.08
CA ILE A 47 7.21 -1.05 -2.87
C ILE A 47 7.17 -2.57 -2.98
N LYS A 48 7.85 -3.15 -3.96
CA LYS A 48 7.90 -4.61 -4.12
C LYS A 48 8.49 -5.28 -2.87
N THR A 49 9.56 -4.70 -2.34
CA THR A 49 10.19 -5.23 -1.14
C THR A 49 9.24 -5.20 0.05
N ILE A 50 8.52 -4.09 0.21
CA ILE A 50 7.55 -3.96 1.29
C ILE A 50 6.42 -4.97 1.12
N LEU A 51 5.90 -5.14 -0.09
CA LEU A 51 4.86 -6.13 -0.35
C LEU A 51 5.34 -7.54 -0.06
N PHE A 52 6.56 -7.86 -0.49
CA PHE A 52 7.16 -9.17 -0.24
C PHE A 52 7.28 -9.45 1.26
N GLU A 53 7.83 -8.50 2.01
CA GLU A 53 8.09 -8.68 3.44
C GLU A 53 6.82 -8.61 4.28
N THR A 54 5.90 -7.73 3.93
CA THR A 54 4.73 -7.46 4.76
C THR A 54 3.59 -8.43 4.50
N LEU A 55 3.37 -8.79 3.24
CA LEU A 55 2.25 -9.65 2.84
C LEU A 55 2.66 -11.08 2.56
N PHE A 56 3.94 -11.42 2.76
CA PHE A 56 4.46 -12.78 2.57
C PHE A 56 4.19 -13.31 1.17
N LEU A 57 4.28 -12.46 0.17
CA LEU A 57 4.08 -12.83 -1.22
C LEU A 57 5.39 -13.24 -1.85
N THR A 58 5.31 -14.07 -2.92
CA THR A 58 6.51 -14.33 -3.69
C THR A 58 6.92 -13.08 -4.45
N GLU A 59 8.18 -13.00 -4.84
CA GLU A 59 8.67 -11.86 -5.59
C GLU A 59 7.91 -11.68 -6.90
N GLU A 60 7.58 -12.78 -7.57
CA GLU A 60 6.80 -12.73 -8.80
C GLU A 60 5.41 -12.14 -8.58
N VAL A 61 4.71 -12.62 -7.54
CA VAL A 61 3.37 -12.14 -7.23
C VAL A 61 3.40 -10.67 -6.80
N ALA A 62 4.38 -10.29 -6.00
CA ALA A 62 4.53 -8.90 -5.58
C ALA A 62 4.74 -7.98 -6.78
N SER A 63 5.54 -8.41 -7.74
CA SER A 63 5.80 -7.65 -8.95
C SER A 63 4.53 -7.45 -9.79
N GLU A 64 3.79 -8.54 -9.99
CA GLU A 64 2.54 -8.48 -10.75
C GLU A 64 1.48 -7.63 -10.03
N LEU A 65 1.43 -7.76 -8.72
CA LEU A 65 0.50 -6.99 -7.90
C LEU A 65 0.79 -5.50 -8.01
N LEU A 66 2.08 -5.14 -8.00
CA LEU A 66 2.48 -3.74 -8.14
C LEU A 66 2.05 -3.17 -9.50
N GLU A 67 2.25 -3.93 -10.57
CA GLU A 67 1.85 -3.47 -11.90
C GLU A 67 0.34 -3.26 -11.99
N THR A 68 -0.44 -4.18 -11.43
CA THR A 68 -1.90 -4.04 -11.41
C THR A 68 -2.31 -2.84 -10.56
N ALA A 69 -1.65 -2.65 -9.42
CA ALA A 69 -1.95 -1.51 -8.54
C ALA A 69 -1.66 -0.18 -9.23
N LYS A 70 -0.56 -0.07 -9.96
CA LYS A 70 -0.24 1.13 -10.71
C LYS A 70 -1.35 1.48 -11.70
N GLN A 71 -1.86 0.48 -12.38
CA GLN A 71 -2.92 0.69 -13.35
C GLN A 71 -4.22 1.13 -12.66
N GLN A 72 -4.56 0.49 -11.55
CA GLN A 72 -5.78 0.84 -10.83
C GLN A 72 -5.71 2.24 -10.23
N VAL A 73 -4.57 2.64 -9.70
CA VAL A 73 -4.37 3.99 -9.18
C VAL A 73 -4.54 5.02 -10.29
N HIS A 74 -4.00 4.72 -11.46
CA HIS A 74 -4.12 5.62 -12.61
C HIS A 74 -5.57 5.82 -13.03
N GLU A 75 -6.39 4.80 -12.92
CA GLU A 75 -7.79 4.83 -13.33
C GLU A 75 -8.74 5.29 -12.22
N ALA A 76 -8.32 5.19 -10.97
CA ALA A 76 -9.18 5.49 -9.82
C ALA A 76 -9.36 6.99 -9.64
N SER A 77 -10.56 7.36 -9.19
CA SER A 77 -10.86 8.76 -8.94
C SER A 77 -10.48 9.21 -7.53
N ASP A 78 -10.42 8.29 -6.56
CA ASP A 78 -10.02 8.63 -5.20
C ASP A 78 -9.59 7.39 -4.41
N LEU A 79 -9.19 7.63 -3.16
CA LEU A 79 -8.70 6.58 -2.27
C LEU A 79 -9.80 5.72 -1.66
N PHE A 80 -11.02 6.18 -1.71
CA PHE A 80 -12.11 5.57 -0.97
C PHE A 80 -12.33 4.12 -1.34
N GLN A 81 -12.24 3.79 -2.61
CA GLN A 81 -12.46 2.41 -3.05
C GLN A 81 -11.45 1.43 -2.45
N PHE A 82 -10.20 1.88 -2.26
CA PHE A 82 -9.18 1.03 -1.67
C PHE A 82 -9.32 0.93 -0.16
N THR A 83 -9.57 2.05 0.51
CA THR A 83 -9.74 2.05 1.96
C THR A 83 -11.00 1.30 2.37
N ALA A 84 -12.05 1.32 1.56
CA ALA A 84 -13.26 0.56 1.85
C ALA A 84 -12.97 -0.95 1.91
N ILE A 85 -12.16 -1.46 0.98
CA ILE A 85 -11.78 -2.87 0.98
C ILE A 85 -10.97 -3.22 2.22
N ILE A 86 -10.03 -2.37 2.58
CA ILE A 86 -9.20 -2.58 3.78
C ILE A 86 -10.08 -2.58 5.03
N ASN A 87 -11.01 -1.64 5.12
CA ASN A 87 -11.90 -1.57 6.29
C ASN A 87 -12.78 -2.81 6.44
N GLU A 88 -13.13 -3.46 5.35
CA GLU A 88 -13.92 -4.68 5.39
C GLU A 88 -13.13 -5.91 5.76
N THR A 89 -11.83 -5.92 5.47
CA THR A 89 -11.04 -7.15 5.56
C THR A 89 -9.94 -7.13 6.60
N TYR A 90 -9.41 -5.96 6.96
CA TYR A 90 -8.29 -5.87 7.87
C TYR A 90 -8.76 -5.69 9.32
N SER A 91 -8.08 -6.37 10.24
CA SER A 91 -8.25 -6.12 11.68
C SER A 91 -7.60 -4.79 12.04
N ALA A 92 -7.85 -4.32 13.26
CA ALA A 92 -7.24 -3.08 13.74
C ALA A 92 -5.71 -3.16 13.70
N ASP A 93 -5.15 -4.29 14.12
CA ASP A 93 -3.70 -4.47 14.12
C ASP A 93 -3.13 -4.49 12.71
N GLU A 94 -3.85 -5.13 11.78
CA GLU A 94 -3.43 -5.17 10.39
C GLU A 94 -3.45 -3.78 9.76
N LYS A 95 -4.43 -2.96 10.12
CA LYS A 95 -4.49 -1.58 9.65
C LYS A 95 -3.29 -0.77 10.14
N VAL A 96 -2.93 -0.94 11.41
CA VAL A 96 -1.76 -0.25 11.97
C VAL A 96 -0.49 -0.69 11.23
N SER A 97 -0.36 -1.98 10.95
CA SER A 97 0.78 -2.49 10.17
C SER A 97 0.83 -1.89 8.77
N LEU A 98 -0.33 -1.71 8.15
CA LEU A 98 -0.40 -1.07 6.83
C LEU A 98 0.05 0.38 6.91
N ILE A 99 -0.38 1.12 7.91
CA ILE A 99 0.07 2.50 8.09
C ILE A 99 1.59 2.55 8.26
N GLU A 100 2.15 1.60 9.01
CA GLU A 100 3.59 1.50 9.16
C GLU A 100 4.28 1.28 7.81
N SER A 101 3.71 0.43 6.95
CA SER A 101 4.23 0.20 5.60
C SER A 101 4.17 1.47 4.76
N LEU A 102 3.09 2.24 4.89
CA LEU A 102 2.97 3.51 4.19
C LEU A 102 4.07 4.49 4.61
N TRP A 103 4.40 4.52 5.90
CA TRP A 103 5.51 5.35 6.37
C TRP A 103 6.85 4.87 5.80
N LYS A 104 7.04 3.55 5.68
CA LYS A 104 8.27 3.01 5.07
C LYS A 104 8.44 3.51 3.65
N VAL A 105 7.35 3.52 2.88
CA VAL A 105 7.37 4.03 1.51
C VAL A 105 7.65 5.54 1.52
N ALA A 106 6.97 6.29 2.38
CA ALA A 106 7.13 7.73 2.44
C ALA A 106 8.56 8.15 2.82
N TYR A 107 9.23 7.36 3.65
CA TYR A 107 10.60 7.66 4.07
C TYR A 107 11.65 6.97 3.22
N SER A 108 11.28 6.27 2.16
CA SER A 108 12.22 5.44 1.41
C SER A 108 13.36 6.22 0.75
N ASP A 109 13.16 7.48 0.43
CA ASP A 109 14.19 8.33 -0.15
C ASP A 109 14.87 9.21 0.91
N LYS A 110 14.62 8.92 2.18
CA LYS A 110 15.17 9.64 3.33
C LYS A 110 14.70 11.09 3.48
N LYS A 111 13.75 11.49 2.66
CA LYS A 111 13.12 12.80 2.77
C LYS A 111 11.61 12.62 2.79
N LEU A 112 10.98 13.03 3.87
CA LEU A 112 9.54 13.01 3.95
C LEU A 112 8.99 14.26 3.28
N ASP A 113 8.25 14.06 2.20
CA ASP A 113 7.55 15.14 1.52
C ASP A 113 6.26 15.45 2.28
N LYS A 114 5.92 16.71 2.38
CA LYS A 114 4.67 17.14 3.03
C LYS A 114 3.45 16.49 2.39
N TYR A 115 3.47 16.31 1.08
CA TYR A 115 2.37 15.65 0.39
C TYR A 115 2.25 14.20 0.84
N GLU A 116 3.36 13.50 0.92
CA GLU A 116 3.37 12.10 1.36
C GLU A 116 2.87 11.97 2.78
N GLU A 117 3.33 12.84 3.67
CA GLU A 117 2.87 12.84 5.06
C GLU A 117 1.37 13.08 5.14
N HIS A 118 0.88 14.05 4.37
CA HIS A 118 -0.54 14.36 4.33
C HIS A 118 -1.36 13.17 3.83
N MET A 119 -0.84 12.46 2.83
CA MET A 119 -1.52 11.28 2.29
C MET A 119 -1.59 10.15 3.30
N VAL A 120 -0.50 9.89 4.04
CA VAL A 120 -0.54 8.87 5.08
C VAL A 120 -1.57 9.22 6.14
N ARG A 121 -1.61 10.49 6.54
CA ARG A 121 -2.60 10.95 7.52
C ARG A 121 -4.03 10.74 7.01
N ARG A 122 -4.27 11.11 5.76
CA ARG A 122 -5.59 10.94 5.17
C ARG A 122 -6.01 9.49 5.12
N ILE A 123 -5.11 8.62 4.73
CA ILE A 123 -5.38 7.18 4.68
C ILE A 123 -5.65 6.65 6.09
N ALA A 124 -4.86 7.06 7.07
CA ALA A 124 -5.07 6.65 8.46
C ALA A 124 -6.46 7.06 8.95
N ASP A 125 -6.88 8.28 8.63
CA ASP A 125 -8.21 8.74 9.00
C ASP A 125 -9.31 7.90 8.33
N LEU A 126 -9.15 7.60 7.04
CA LEU A 126 -10.11 6.78 6.31
C LEU A 126 -10.17 5.34 6.81
N LEU A 127 -9.08 4.85 7.39
CA LEU A 127 -9.01 3.50 7.95
C LEU A 127 -9.38 3.48 9.43
N TYR A 128 -9.73 4.63 10.01
CA TYR A 128 -10.09 4.75 11.42
C TYR A 128 -8.95 4.36 12.36
N VAL A 129 -7.71 4.59 11.93
CA VAL A 129 -6.54 4.40 12.78
C VAL A 129 -6.42 5.61 13.70
N SER A 130 -6.24 5.38 15.00
CA SER A 130 -6.17 6.48 15.96
C SER A 130 -4.97 7.37 15.71
N HIS A 131 -5.06 8.62 16.13
CA HIS A 131 -3.95 9.55 16.01
C HIS A 131 -2.73 9.05 16.78
N SER A 132 -2.95 8.42 17.93
CA SER A 132 -1.87 7.84 18.73
C SER A 132 -1.11 6.78 17.93
N ASP A 133 -1.84 5.85 17.31
CA ASP A 133 -1.21 4.81 16.49
C ASP A 133 -0.53 5.39 15.26
N PHE A 134 -1.15 6.40 14.66
CA PHE A 134 -0.56 7.11 13.52
C PHE A 134 0.81 7.70 13.90
N MET A 135 0.88 8.39 15.02
CA MET A 135 2.12 9.01 15.48
C MET A 135 3.16 8.00 15.93
N GLN A 136 2.73 6.91 16.58
CA GLN A 136 3.67 5.87 17.00
C GLN A 136 4.34 5.19 15.82
N THR A 137 3.56 4.86 14.78
CA THR A 137 4.11 4.24 13.58
C THR A 137 5.07 5.19 12.86
N LYS A 138 4.71 6.46 12.79
CA LYS A 138 5.57 7.45 12.18
C LYS A 138 6.93 7.52 12.88
N ASN A 139 6.89 7.65 14.21
CA ASN A 139 8.12 7.79 15.00
C ASN A 139 8.99 6.54 14.92
N ARG A 140 8.37 5.36 14.89
CA ARG A 140 9.10 4.11 14.78
C ARG A 140 9.87 4.03 13.46
N ILE A 141 9.21 4.36 12.36
CA ILE A 141 9.84 4.29 11.05
C ILE A 141 10.88 5.41 10.89
N LYS A 142 10.57 6.60 11.37
CA LYS A 142 11.51 7.71 11.32
C LYS A 142 12.83 7.35 12.01
N ALA A 143 12.74 6.69 13.17
CA ALA A 143 13.92 6.26 13.92
C ALA A 143 14.77 5.27 13.13
N THR A 144 14.15 4.39 12.33
CA THR A 144 14.92 3.42 11.53
C THR A 144 15.58 4.05 10.32
N CYS A 145 15.11 5.21 9.89
CA CYS A 145 15.65 5.91 8.71
C CYS A 145 16.75 6.91 9.04
N GLU A 146 16.95 7.19 10.30
CA GLU A 146 17.99 8.16 10.76
C GLU A 146 19.38 7.52 10.93
#